data_b3e8b0b8e20683a1ed79b540e05c6a2b
#
_entry.id   b3e8b0b8e20683a1ed79b540e05c6a2b
#
_cell.length_a   1.000
_cell.length_b   1.000
_cell.length_c   1.000
_cell.angle_alpha   90.00
_cell.angle_beta   90.00
_cell.angle_gamma   90.00
#
_symmetry.space_group_name_H-M   'P 1'
#
loop_
_entity.id
_entity.type
_entity.pdbx_description
1 polymer ?
#
loop_
_entity_poly.entity_id
_entity_poly.type
_entity_poly.pdbx_seq_one_letter_code
_entity_poly.pdbx_strand_id
1 'polypeptide(L)'
;MGNSEKSTFIEKSTSCKKTILTVENIQAFYGEKNVLQDINLKFTEKSFTCLIGPNGSGKSTLLNVLCGINNPSLDITNGKVFLKSQDIKKIPKKEIAKEISFLPQSEMYSWNHLVLDVVMMGRFPYSKGFFGYTKEDTEIAEKALAECDILHLKDRYIFELSGGEYQQVLIARSLCQETKILVLDEPFTHLDISKQHKLLLLLKKLVAEKNLCVIITLHEVNQAAIYGENLILLKEGKILSTGDVKTVFTKENLENAYETDFGFFQHPEFLVPQVFPR
;
A
#
# COMPACT_ATOMS: atom_id res chain seq x y z
N MET A 1 -9.92 -57.21 3.15
CA MET A 1 -8.91 -56.46 2.33
C MET A 1 -9.23 -55.01 2.46
N GLY A 2 -8.56 -54.36 3.37
CA GLY A 2 -8.81 -52.94 3.68
C GLY A 2 -7.69 -52.10 3.06
N ASN A 3 -8.07 -51.13 2.28
CA ASN A 3 -7.16 -50.08 1.83
C ASN A 3 -7.28 -48.88 2.76
N SER A 4 -6.26 -48.65 3.53
CA SER A 4 -6.05 -47.45 4.34
C SER A 4 -5.44 -46.36 3.45
N GLU A 5 -6.22 -45.37 3.04
CA GLU A 5 -5.72 -44.15 2.45
C GLU A 5 -5.07 -43.30 3.54
N LYS A 6 -3.76 -43.21 3.47
CA LYS A 6 -2.95 -42.26 4.26
C LYS A 6 -3.19 -40.87 3.73
N SER A 7 -3.91 -40.04 4.47
CA SER A 7 -3.96 -38.60 4.25
C SER A 7 -2.59 -38.00 4.57
N THR A 8 -1.88 -37.60 3.53
CA THR A 8 -0.62 -36.86 3.64
C THR A 8 -0.96 -35.43 4.04
N PHE A 9 -0.80 -35.10 5.31
CA PHE A 9 -0.77 -33.72 5.79
C PHE A 9 0.44 -33.04 5.16
N ILE A 10 0.20 -32.15 4.20
CA ILE A 10 1.23 -31.22 3.70
C ILE A 10 1.48 -30.20 4.81
N GLU A 11 2.52 -30.40 5.56
CA GLU A 11 3.09 -29.35 6.41
C GLU A 11 3.44 -28.15 5.53
N LYS A 12 2.65 -27.06 5.65
CA LYS A 12 3.05 -25.76 5.12
C LYS A 12 4.31 -25.34 5.87
N SER A 13 5.46 -25.53 5.24
CA SER A 13 6.73 -24.93 5.69
C SER A 13 6.51 -23.42 5.79
N THR A 14 6.44 -22.89 6.99
CA THR A 14 6.50 -21.46 7.30
C THR A 14 7.90 -20.98 6.96
N SER A 15 8.15 -20.69 5.68
CA SER A 15 9.36 -19.99 5.28
C SER A 15 9.30 -18.61 5.97
N CYS A 16 10.27 -18.35 6.85
CA CYS A 16 10.39 -17.08 7.57
C CYS A 16 10.53 -15.95 6.53
N LYS A 17 9.43 -15.20 6.28
CA LYS A 17 9.44 -14.08 5.34
C LYS A 17 10.45 -13.04 5.84
N LYS A 18 11.32 -12.56 4.95
CA LYS A 18 12.35 -11.57 5.30
C LYS A 18 11.73 -10.22 5.61
N THR A 19 12.06 -9.64 6.77
CA THR A 19 11.68 -8.26 7.12
C THR A 19 12.46 -7.27 6.25
N ILE A 20 11.76 -6.33 5.61
CA ILE A 20 12.34 -5.33 4.71
C ILE A 20 12.14 -3.90 5.19
N LEU A 21 11.11 -3.64 6.01
CA LEU A 21 10.87 -2.34 6.59
C LEU A 21 10.46 -2.51 8.06
N THR A 22 11.08 -1.77 8.96
CA THR A 22 10.82 -1.80 10.40
C THR A 22 10.60 -0.39 10.93
N VAL A 23 9.63 -0.23 11.80
CA VAL A 23 9.33 1.01 12.52
C VAL A 23 9.49 0.74 14.01
N GLU A 24 10.26 1.56 14.69
CA GLU A 24 10.54 1.41 16.12
C GLU A 24 10.23 2.70 16.87
N ASN A 25 9.28 2.63 17.81
CA ASN A 25 8.91 3.66 18.77
C ASN A 25 8.64 5.03 18.14
N ILE A 26 8.02 5.09 16.95
CA ILE A 26 7.74 6.35 16.27
C ILE A 26 6.72 7.17 17.05
N GLN A 27 7.12 8.40 17.36
CA GLN A 27 6.26 9.44 17.90
C GLN A 27 6.38 10.69 17.03
N ALA A 28 5.24 11.24 16.60
CA ALA A 28 5.21 12.37 15.68
C ALA A 28 4.09 13.37 15.97
N PHE A 29 4.38 14.65 15.71
CA PHE A 29 3.50 15.77 16.02
C PHE A 29 3.32 16.69 14.83
N TYR A 30 2.13 17.30 14.69
CA TYR A 30 1.88 18.52 13.94
C TYR A 30 1.66 19.67 14.94
N GLY A 31 2.67 20.51 15.14
CA GLY A 31 2.68 21.49 16.21
C GLY A 31 2.52 20.80 17.57
N GLU A 32 1.45 21.12 18.30
CA GLU A 32 1.16 20.49 19.59
C GLU A 32 0.35 19.18 19.48
N LYS A 33 -0.21 18.89 18.30
CA LYS A 33 -1.06 17.71 18.11
C LYS A 33 -0.19 16.46 17.91
N ASN A 34 -0.27 15.52 18.85
CA ASN A 34 0.32 14.19 18.72
C ASN A 34 -0.48 13.37 17.70
N VAL A 35 0.15 13.00 16.58
CA VAL A 35 -0.49 12.30 15.45
C VAL A 35 -0.05 10.85 15.28
N LEU A 36 1.11 10.48 15.83
CA LEU A 36 1.56 9.09 15.95
C LEU A 36 2.18 8.88 17.32
N GLN A 37 1.77 7.78 17.99
CA GLN A 37 2.13 7.50 19.37
C GLN A 37 2.63 6.08 19.51
N ASP A 38 3.94 5.93 19.79
CA ASP A 38 4.61 4.65 20.05
C ASP A 38 4.35 3.58 18.96
N ILE A 39 4.52 3.96 17.70
CA ILE A 39 4.27 3.07 16.58
C ILE A 39 5.43 2.09 16.43
N ASN A 40 5.12 0.81 16.50
CA ASN A 40 6.04 -0.30 16.32
C ASN A 40 5.48 -1.27 15.27
N LEU A 41 6.15 -1.43 14.11
CA LEU A 41 5.68 -2.25 13.00
C LEU A 41 6.84 -2.95 12.28
N LYS A 42 6.53 -4.10 11.67
CA LYS A 42 7.45 -4.81 10.76
C LYS A 42 6.70 -5.23 9.51
N PHE A 43 7.32 -4.98 8.37
CA PHE A 43 6.79 -5.39 7.06
C PHE A 43 7.77 -6.34 6.39
N THR A 44 7.22 -7.38 5.76
CA THR A 44 8.00 -8.46 5.16
C THR A 44 7.85 -8.48 3.65
N GLU A 45 8.82 -9.04 2.96
CA GLU A 45 8.68 -9.39 1.55
C GLU A 45 7.44 -10.29 1.35
N LYS A 46 6.86 -10.24 0.15
CA LYS A 46 5.71 -11.05 -0.23
C LYS A 46 4.55 -10.93 0.78
N SER A 47 4.12 -9.70 1.04
CA SER A 47 3.03 -9.41 1.96
C SER A 47 2.07 -8.36 1.41
N PHE A 48 0.79 -8.47 1.78
CA PHE A 48 -0.24 -7.49 1.50
C PHE A 48 -0.82 -6.98 2.82
N THR A 49 -0.46 -5.76 3.19
CA THR A 49 -0.87 -5.15 4.47
C THR A 49 -1.86 -4.02 4.21
N CYS A 50 -3.06 -4.13 4.80
CA CYS A 50 -4.06 -3.07 4.77
C CYS A 50 -4.02 -2.26 6.07
N LEU A 51 -3.88 -0.95 5.94
CA LEU A 51 -3.98 0.00 7.04
C LEU A 51 -5.39 0.57 7.05
N ILE A 52 -6.15 0.32 8.13
CA ILE A 52 -7.53 0.73 8.32
C ILE A 52 -7.69 1.58 9.58
N GLY A 53 -8.79 2.30 9.67
CA GLY A 53 -9.11 3.17 10.80
C GLY A 53 -9.87 4.42 10.35
N PRO A 54 -10.49 5.15 11.28
CA PRO A 54 -11.29 6.34 10.96
C PRO A 54 -10.46 7.45 10.34
N ASN A 55 -11.15 8.45 9.75
CA ASN A 55 -10.48 9.64 9.22
C ASN A 55 -9.76 10.39 10.35
N GLY A 56 -8.56 10.89 10.05
CA GLY A 56 -7.73 11.57 11.04
C GLY A 56 -7.02 10.65 12.04
N SER A 57 -7.10 9.33 11.90
CA SER A 57 -6.39 8.38 12.79
C SER A 57 -4.86 8.38 12.65
N GLY A 58 -4.30 9.03 11.61
CA GLY A 58 -2.86 9.13 11.37
C GLY A 58 -2.34 8.23 10.22
N LYS A 59 -3.21 7.59 9.42
CA LYS A 59 -2.83 6.66 8.34
C LYS A 59 -1.85 7.28 7.34
N SER A 60 -2.22 8.39 6.69
CA SER A 60 -1.38 9.08 5.71
C SER A 60 -0.07 9.58 6.32
N THR A 61 -0.11 10.05 7.58
CA THR A 61 1.10 10.45 8.32
C THR A 61 2.03 9.26 8.52
N LEU A 62 1.49 8.11 8.91
CA LEU A 62 2.28 6.89 9.07
C LEU A 62 2.91 6.47 7.73
N LEU A 63 2.15 6.48 6.63
CA LEU A 63 2.69 6.15 5.30
C LEU A 63 3.83 7.10 4.88
N ASN A 64 3.70 8.42 5.12
CA ASN A 64 4.76 9.39 4.87
C ASN A 64 6.03 9.07 5.68
N VAL A 65 5.87 8.71 6.95
CA VAL A 65 6.98 8.33 7.83
C VAL A 65 7.66 7.06 7.33
N LEU A 66 6.90 6.04 6.91
CA LEU A 66 7.42 4.79 6.33
C LEU A 66 8.28 5.04 5.09
N CYS A 67 7.89 5.99 4.25
CA CYS A 67 8.59 6.34 3.02
C CYS A 67 9.78 7.30 3.25
N GLY A 68 10.01 7.74 4.47
CA GLY A 68 11.06 8.72 4.79
C GLY A 68 10.81 10.07 4.11
N ILE A 69 9.55 10.44 3.86
CA ILE A 69 9.18 11.72 3.26
C ILE A 69 9.31 12.81 4.31
N ASN A 70 10.11 13.83 3.98
CA ASN A 70 10.24 14.98 4.86
C ASN A 70 9.00 15.89 4.69
N ASN A 71 8.21 15.99 5.74
CA ASN A 71 7.17 17.00 5.86
C ASN A 71 7.68 18.05 6.87
N PRO A 72 7.92 19.31 6.45
CA PRO A 72 8.46 20.35 7.36
C PRO A 72 7.55 20.63 8.57
N SER A 73 6.26 20.35 8.44
CA SER A 73 5.29 20.55 9.53
C SER A 73 5.19 19.35 10.49
N LEU A 74 5.79 18.19 10.13
CA LEU A 74 5.76 16.98 10.93
C LEU A 74 7.05 16.83 11.72
N ASP A 75 6.96 16.93 13.03
CA ASP A 75 8.09 16.69 13.93
C ASP A 75 8.06 15.24 14.43
N ILE A 76 9.10 14.46 14.07
CA ILE A 76 9.32 13.10 14.59
C ILE A 76 10.24 13.21 15.78
N THR A 77 9.67 13.25 16.98
CA THR A 77 10.38 13.49 18.24
C THR A 77 11.08 12.24 18.78
N ASN A 78 10.63 11.06 18.38
CA ASN A 78 11.21 9.78 18.81
C ASN A 78 11.09 8.72 17.73
N GLY A 79 11.92 7.68 17.85
CA GLY A 79 11.87 6.47 17.02
C GLY A 79 12.62 6.56 15.70
N LYS A 80 12.63 5.42 14.99
CA LYS A 80 13.36 5.25 13.73
C LYS A 80 12.60 4.36 12.77
N VAL A 81 12.84 4.55 11.49
CA VAL A 81 12.44 3.66 10.41
C VAL A 81 13.68 3.04 9.81
N PHE A 82 13.69 1.72 9.66
CA PHE A 82 14.79 0.98 9.05
C PHE A 82 14.33 0.35 7.74
N LEU A 83 15.00 0.67 6.65
CA LEU A 83 14.86 0.01 5.36
C LEU A 83 16.02 -0.99 5.21
N LYS A 84 15.71 -2.30 5.12
CA LYS A 84 16.73 -3.36 5.07
C LYS A 84 17.80 -3.23 6.17
N SER A 85 17.36 -2.95 7.40
CA SER A 85 18.21 -2.75 8.60
C SER A 85 19.05 -1.47 8.62
N GLN A 86 18.93 -0.58 7.63
CA GLN A 86 19.58 0.73 7.62
C GLN A 86 18.59 1.83 7.97
N ASP A 87 18.94 2.76 8.84
CA ASP A 87 18.12 3.92 9.19
C ASP A 87 17.80 4.75 7.92
N ILE A 88 16.51 4.91 7.62
CA ILE A 88 16.02 5.54 6.39
C ILE A 88 16.51 6.99 6.25
N LYS A 89 16.72 7.68 7.37
CA LYS A 89 17.25 9.07 7.37
C LYS A 89 18.69 9.15 6.86
N LYS A 90 19.44 8.03 6.88
CA LYS A 90 20.82 7.94 6.40
C LYS A 90 20.94 7.47 4.96
N ILE A 91 19.83 7.08 4.33
CA ILE A 91 19.81 6.60 2.94
C ILE A 91 19.53 7.78 2.00
N PRO A 92 20.31 7.97 0.92
CA PRO A 92 20.00 8.98 -0.10
C PRO A 92 18.59 8.80 -0.67
N LYS A 93 17.86 9.90 -0.88
CA LYS A 93 16.47 9.86 -1.38
C LYS A 93 16.30 9.05 -2.67
N LYS A 94 17.28 9.17 -3.58
CA LYS A 94 17.30 8.40 -4.83
C LYS A 94 17.37 6.88 -4.58
N GLU A 95 18.11 6.44 -3.58
CA GLU A 95 18.22 5.02 -3.22
C GLU A 95 16.95 4.53 -2.49
N ILE A 96 16.33 5.36 -1.64
CA ILE A 96 15.01 5.05 -1.08
C ILE A 96 13.99 4.85 -2.20
N ALA A 97 13.97 5.75 -3.19
CA ALA A 97 13.06 5.68 -4.32
C ALA A 97 13.27 4.47 -5.25
N LYS A 98 14.40 3.77 -5.19
CA LYS A 98 14.58 2.47 -5.86
C LYS A 98 13.97 1.30 -5.09
N GLU A 99 13.68 1.48 -3.82
CA GLU A 99 13.17 0.44 -2.93
C GLU A 99 11.71 0.61 -2.56
N ILE A 100 11.25 1.87 -2.44
CA ILE A 100 9.90 2.24 -2.04
C ILE A 100 9.29 3.14 -3.11
N SER A 101 8.15 2.72 -3.66
CA SER A 101 7.25 3.57 -4.44
C SER A 101 6.12 4.04 -3.55
N PHE A 102 5.77 5.30 -3.63
CA PHE A 102 4.69 5.90 -2.84
C PHE A 102 3.70 6.64 -3.74
N LEU A 103 2.43 6.27 -3.62
CA LEU A 103 1.30 6.99 -4.19
C LEU A 103 0.54 7.70 -3.06
N PRO A 104 0.59 9.04 -2.96
CA PRO A 104 -0.18 9.79 -1.97
C PRO A 104 -1.66 9.85 -2.33
N GLN A 105 -2.50 10.19 -1.36
CA GLN A 105 -3.96 10.29 -1.50
C GLN A 105 -4.40 11.26 -2.62
N SER A 106 -3.69 12.37 -2.77
CA SER A 106 -3.94 13.34 -3.84
C SER A 106 -2.64 13.75 -4.50
N GLU A 107 -2.63 13.69 -5.81
CA GLU A 107 -1.55 14.20 -6.62
C GLU A 107 -2.14 14.85 -7.86
N MET A 108 -1.75 16.08 -8.15
CA MET A 108 -2.20 16.83 -9.31
C MET A 108 -1.00 17.40 -10.04
N TYR A 109 -0.98 17.26 -11.35
CA TYR A 109 0.01 17.90 -12.21
C TYR A 109 -0.43 19.29 -12.61
N SER A 110 0.47 20.25 -12.53
CA SER A 110 0.21 21.64 -12.91
C SER A 110 0.21 21.85 -14.43
N TRP A 111 0.75 20.88 -15.19
CA TRP A 111 0.91 20.94 -16.63
C TRP A 111 0.27 19.73 -17.30
N ASN A 112 -0.18 19.92 -18.54
CA ASN A 112 -0.80 18.86 -19.33
C ASN A 112 0.30 17.98 -19.97
N HIS A 113 0.52 16.80 -19.39
CA HIS A 113 1.52 15.82 -19.87
C HIS A 113 0.85 14.69 -20.63
N LEU A 114 1.57 14.02 -21.51
CA LEU A 114 1.14 12.74 -22.05
C LEU A 114 1.11 11.66 -20.96
N VAL A 115 0.18 10.74 -21.04
CA VAL A 115 0.05 9.61 -20.08
C VAL A 115 1.35 8.83 -19.99
N LEU A 116 1.98 8.53 -21.13
CA LEU A 116 3.26 7.80 -21.16
C LEU A 116 4.35 8.57 -20.40
N ASP A 117 4.44 9.89 -20.57
CA ASP A 117 5.44 10.72 -19.89
C ASP A 117 5.25 10.70 -18.38
N VAL A 118 4.00 10.77 -17.91
CA VAL A 118 3.67 10.67 -16.48
C VAL A 118 4.10 9.32 -15.91
N VAL A 119 3.83 8.22 -16.62
CA VAL A 119 4.23 6.89 -16.16
C VAL A 119 5.75 6.73 -16.17
N MET A 120 6.43 7.28 -17.17
CA MET A 120 7.89 7.29 -17.27
C MET A 120 8.56 8.07 -16.12
N MET A 121 7.89 9.02 -15.47
CA MET A 121 8.41 9.67 -14.25
C MET A 121 8.72 8.66 -13.13
N GLY A 122 8.05 7.49 -13.11
CA GLY A 122 8.40 6.38 -12.24
C GLY A 122 9.84 5.86 -12.43
N ARG A 123 10.45 6.09 -13.60
CA ARG A 123 11.84 5.70 -13.90
C ARG A 123 12.88 6.73 -13.45
N PHE A 124 12.45 7.88 -12.94
CA PHE A 124 13.36 8.95 -12.49
C PHE A 124 14.48 8.47 -11.55
N PRO A 125 14.26 7.57 -10.58
CA PRO A 125 15.32 7.06 -9.72
C PRO A 125 16.45 6.34 -10.47
N TYR A 126 16.19 5.84 -11.68
CA TYR A 126 17.14 5.09 -12.51
C TYR A 126 17.83 5.97 -13.57
N SER A 127 17.33 7.18 -13.79
CA SER A 127 17.87 8.09 -14.80
C SER A 127 19.34 8.42 -14.55
N LYS A 128 20.13 8.44 -15.61
CA LYS A 128 21.58 8.79 -15.61
C LYS A 128 21.80 10.28 -15.91
N GLY A 129 21.01 11.17 -15.31
CA GLY A 129 21.16 12.61 -15.49
C GLY A 129 20.72 13.10 -16.88
N PHE A 130 21.61 13.78 -17.61
CA PHE A 130 21.32 14.44 -18.89
C PHE A 130 20.87 13.53 -20.05
N PHE A 131 21.05 12.21 -19.96
CA PHE A 131 20.76 11.29 -21.06
C PHE A 131 19.28 10.89 -21.19
N GLY A 132 18.40 11.42 -20.35
CA GLY A 132 16.96 11.13 -20.43
C GLY A 132 16.60 9.68 -20.09
N TYR A 133 15.44 9.25 -20.59
CA TYR A 133 14.96 7.88 -20.46
C TYR A 133 15.48 6.99 -21.60
N THR A 134 15.69 5.71 -21.31
CA THR A 134 16.13 4.71 -22.28
C THR A 134 14.92 4.06 -22.97
N LYS A 135 15.17 3.31 -24.04
CA LYS A 135 14.14 2.50 -24.68
C LYS A 135 13.56 1.46 -23.73
N GLU A 136 14.40 0.86 -22.88
CA GLU A 136 13.98 -0.07 -21.82
C GLU A 136 13.02 0.59 -20.82
N ASP A 137 13.27 1.85 -20.41
CA ASP A 137 12.36 2.59 -19.53
C ASP A 137 10.98 2.79 -20.17
N THR A 138 10.93 3.02 -21.51
CA THR A 138 9.67 3.14 -22.24
C THR A 138 8.92 1.80 -22.26
N GLU A 139 9.61 0.69 -22.52
CA GLU A 139 9.02 -0.65 -22.51
C GLU A 139 8.45 -1.01 -21.13
N ILE A 140 9.16 -0.65 -20.05
CA ILE A 140 8.68 -0.83 -18.67
C ILE A 140 7.44 0.02 -18.40
N ALA A 141 7.40 1.27 -18.88
CA ALA A 141 6.25 2.15 -18.72
C ALA A 141 5.01 1.63 -19.49
N GLU A 142 5.19 1.19 -20.74
CA GLU A 142 4.11 0.58 -21.54
C GLU A 142 3.59 -0.71 -20.89
N LYS A 143 4.46 -1.53 -20.31
CA LYS A 143 4.08 -2.72 -19.56
C LYS A 143 3.26 -2.36 -18.33
N ALA A 144 3.67 -1.35 -17.56
CA ALA A 144 2.90 -0.88 -16.39
C ALA A 144 1.51 -0.35 -16.78
N LEU A 145 1.40 0.37 -17.91
CA LEU A 145 0.13 0.79 -18.48
C LEU A 145 -0.75 -0.39 -18.88
N ALA A 146 -0.16 -1.42 -19.49
CA ALA A 146 -0.88 -2.64 -19.88
C ALA A 146 -1.36 -3.43 -18.64
N GLU A 147 -0.54 -3.55 -17.60
CA GLU A 147 -0.92 -4.19 -16.33
C GLU A 147 -2.13 -3.48 -15.67
N CYS A 148 -2.26 -2.16 -15.85
CA CYS A 148 -3.40 -1.36 -15.38
C CYS A 148 -4.58 -1.28 -16.35
N ASP A 149 -4.55 -1.99 -17.51
CA ASP A 149 -5.61 -2.01 -18.54
C ASP A 149 -5.84 -0.63 -19.21
N ILE A 150 -4.80 0.21 -19.29
CA ILE A 150 -4.86 1.59 -19.82
C ILE A 150 -3.78 1.90 -20.86
N LEU A 151 -3.14 0.90 -21.46
CA LEU A 151 -2.13 1.12 -22.52
C LEU A 151 -2.67 1.92 -23.71
N HIS A 152 -3.97 1.77 -24.02
CA HIS A 152 -4.65 2.49 -25.09
C HIS A 152 -4.74 4.01 -24.86
N LEU A 153 -4.44 4.48 -23.64
CA LEU A 153 -4.43 5.91 -23.27
C LEU A 153 -3.04 6.55 -23.36
N LYS A 154 -1.99 5.81 -23.72
CA LYS A 154 -0.59 6.25 -23.61
C LYS A 154 -0.27 7.57 -24.32
N ASP A 155 -0.93 7.83 -25.45
CA ASP A 155 -0.73 9.02 -26.30
C ASP A 155 -1.74 10.14 -25.99
N ARG A 156 -2.63 9.96 -25.00
CA ARG A 156 -3.54 11.01 -24.53
C ARG A 156 -2.86 11.93 -23.52
N TYR A 157 -3.42 13.12 -23.38
CA TYR A 157 -3.04 14.05 -22.33
C TYR A 157 -3.81 13.76 -21.03
N ILE A 158 -3.16 13.96 -19.88
CA ILE A 158 -3.75 13.65 -18.55
C ILE A 158 -5.01 14.46 -18.24
N PHE A 159 -5.15 15.68 -18.81
CA PHE A 159 -6.34 16.51 -18.60
C PHE A 159 -7.55 16.07 -19.44
N GLU A 160 -7.37 15.12 -20.36
CA GLU A 160 -8.44 14.50 -21.13
C GLU A 160 -9.05 13.27 -20.44
N LEU A 161 -8.46 12.85 -19.31
CA LEU A 161 -8.82 11.62 -18.61
C LEU A 161 -9.97 11.87 -17.62
N SER A 162 -10.82 10.86 -17.47
CA SER A 162 -11.69 10.78 -16.28
C SER A 162 -10.87 10.61 -15.01
N GLY A 163 -11.44 10.98 -13.85
CA GLY A 163 -10.75 10.82 -12.56
C GLY A 163 -10.28 9.39 -12.31
N GLY A 164 -11.07 8.39 -12.74
CA GLY A 164 -10.68 6.98 -12.62
C GLY A 164 -9.52 6.57 -13.54
N GLU A 165 -9.48 7.04 -14.78
CA GLU A 165 -8.35 6.81 -15.69
C GLU A 165 -7.09 7.49 -15.18
N TYR A 166 -7.22 8.73 -14.71
CA TYR A 166 -6.12 9.46 -14.08
C TYR A 166 -5.52 8.67 -12.88
N GLN A 167 -6.37 8.14 -12.02
CA GLN A 167 -5.93 7.33 -10.89
C GLN A 167 -5.21 6.04 -11.32
N GLN A 168 -5.70 5.39 -12.39
CA GLN A 168 -5.01 4.22 -12.97
C GLN A 168 -3.62 4.59 -13.53
N VAL A 169 -3.46 5.79 -14.12
CA VAL A 169 -2.15 6.30 -14.59
C VAL A 169 -1.18 6.49 -13.41
N LEU A 170 -1.64 7.04 -12.29
CA LEU A 170 -0.81 7.22 -11.10
C LEU A 170 -0.36 5.87 -10.51
N ILE A 171 -1.25 4.87 -10.50
CA ILE A 171 -0.90 3.51 -10.09
C ILE A 171 0.12 2.89 -11.06
N ALA A 172 -0.10 3.02 -12.38
CA ALA A 172 0.85 2.53 -13.39
C ALA A 172 2.23 3.18 -13.24
N ARG A 173 2.30 4.49 -12.95
CA ARG A 173 3.57 5.18 -12.64
C ARG A 173 4.25 4.56 -11.41
N SER A 174 3.49 4.24 -10.37
CA SER A 174 4.02 3.62 -9.17
C SER A 174 4.56 2.21 -9.43
N LEU A 175 3.91 1.43 -10.30
CA LEU A 175 4.37 0.11 -10.74
C LEU A 175 5.59 0.19 -11.67
N CYS A 176 5.64 1.21 -12.53
CA CYS A 176 6.76 1.49 -13.45
C CYS A 176 8.08 1.73 -12.70
N GLN A 177 8.02 2.14 -11.45
CA GLN A 177 9.19 2.34 -10.59
C GLN A 177 9.88 1.01 -10.20
N GLU A 178 9.22 -0.15 -10.33
CA GLU A 178 9.74 -1.51 -10.09
C GLU A 178 10.42 -1.68 -8.72
N THR A 179 9.82 -1.16 -7.67
CA THR A 179 10.32 -1.23 -6.30
C THR A 179 9.95 -2.55 -5.59
N LYS A 180 10.58 -2.82 -4.45
CA LYS A 180 10.23 -3.96 -3.58
C LYS A 180 9.10 -3.65 -2.62
N ILE A 181 8.87 -2.38 -2.32
CA ILE A 181 7.81 -1.91 -1.43
C ILE A 181 6.94 -0.92 -2.21
N LEU A 182 5.64 -1.16 -2.23
CA LEU A 182 4.63 -0.30 -2.82
C LEU A 182 3.70 0.21 -1.72
N VAL A 183 3.73 1.51 -1.49
CA VAL A 183 2.91 2.19 -0.49
C VAL A 183 1.84 3.01 -1.20
N LEU A 184 0.57 2.77 -0.89
CA LEU A 184 -0.56 3.37 -1.56
C LEU A 184 -1.51 4.00 -0.53
N ASP A 185 -1.70 5.31 -0.62
CA ASP A 185 -2.63 6.03 0.25
C ASP A 185 -3.94 6.29 -0.48
N GLU A 186 -4.99 5.55 -0.10
CA GLU A 186 -6.33 5.62 -0.70
C GLU A 186 -6.35 5.58 -2.23
N PRO A 187 -5.69 4.58 -2.86
CA PRO A 187 -5.42 4.60 -4.30
C PRO A 187 -6.65 4.38 -5.17
N PHE A 188 -7.82 4.14 -4.58
CA PHE A 188 -9.05 3.80 -5.32
C PHE A 188 -10.09 4.92 -5.33
N THR A 189 -9.73 6.09 -4.86
CA THR A 189 -10.57 7.29 -4.95
C THR A 189 -10.93 7.54 -6.42
N HIS A 190 -12.20 7.78 -6.71
CA HIS A 190 -12.77 7.96 -8.07
C HIS A 190 -12.81 6.73 -8.99
N LEU A 191 -12.42 5.54 -8.50
CA LEU A 191 -12.59 4.29 -9.25
C LEU A 191 -13.95 3.64 -8.96
N ASP A 192 -14.59 3.10 -9.99
CA ASP A 192 -15.73 2.21 -9.82
C ASP A 192 -15.33 0.86 -9.19
N ILE A 193 -16.31 0.15 -8.64
CA ILE A 193 -16.10 -1.12 -7.92
C ILE A 193 -15.37 -2.16 -8.80
N SER A 194 -15.69 -2.22 -10.09
CA SER A 194 -15.07 -3.19 -11.01
C SER A 194 -13.58 -2.91 -11.20
N LYS A 195 -13.21 -1.64 -11.38
CA LYS A 195 -11.81 -1.21 -11.51
C LYS A 195 -11.04 -1.39 -10.21
N GLN A 196 -11.64 -1.05 -9.05
CA GLN A 196 -11.05 -1.30 -7.74
C GLN A 196 -10.73 -2.79 -7.56
N HIS A 197 -11.69 -3.67 -7.87
CA HIS A 197 -11.52 -5.11 -7.77
C HIS A 197 -10.37 -5.62 -8.65
N LYS A 198 -10.34 -5.22 -9.93
CA LYS A 198 -9.26 -5.60 -10.88
C LYS A 198 -7.88 -5.18 -10.37
N LEU A 199 -7.75 -3.96 -9.85
CA LEU A 199 -6.47 -3.46 -9.33
C LEU A 199 -6.05 -4.17 -8.04
N LEU A 200 -6.98 -4.48 -7.14
CA LEU A 200 -6.69 -5.28 -5.94
C LEU A 200 -6.19 -6.69 -6.33
N LEU A 201 -6.82 -7.33 -7.31
CA LEU A 201 -6.36 -8.61 -7.83
C LEU A 201 -4.98 -8.51 -8.49
N LEU A 202 -4.73 -7.45 -9.27
CA LEU A 202 -3.40 -7.17 -9.85
C LEU A 202 -2.34 -7.05 -8.75
N LEU A 203 -2.59 -6.25 -7.72
CA LEU A 203 -1.65 -6.09 -6.61
C LEU A 203 -1.39 -7.40 -5.87
N LYS A 204 -2.41 -8.23 -5.63
CA LYS A 204 -2.23 -9.57 -5.04
C LYS A 204 -1.39 -10.49 -5.93
N LYS A 205 -1.62 -10.47 -7.23
CA LYS A 205 -0.82 -11.20 -8.21
C LYS A 205 0.66 -10.75 -8.16
N LEU A 206 0.92 -9.45 -8.13
CA LEU A 206 2.28 -8.90 -8.05
C LEU A 206 2.98 -9.26 -6.74
N VAL A 207 2.26 -9.29 -5.60
CA VAL A 207 2.79 -9.79 -4.32
C VAL A 207 3.27 -11.24 -4.46
N ALA A 208 2.48 -12.09 -5.10
CA ALA A 208 2.81 -13.50 -5.27
C ALA A 208 3.98 -13.74 -6.23
N GLU A 209 3.99 -13.04 -7.39
CA GLU A 209 4.93 -13.28 -8.48
C GLU A 209 6.25 -12.51 -8.33
N LYS A 210 6.21 -11.26 -7.83
CA LYS A 210 7.39 -10.38 -7.74
C LYS A 210 7.95 -10.25 -6.31
N ASN A 211 7.40 -11.00 -5.33
CA ASN A 211 7.72 -10.88 -3.90
C ASN A 211 7.53 -9.45 -3.37
N LEU A 212 6.57 -8.71 -3.93
CA LEU A 212 6.28 -7.33 -3.58
C LEU A 212 5.71 -7.24 -2.14
N CYS A 213 6.11 -6.22 -1.40
CA CYS A 213 5.45 -5.80 -0.16
C CYS A 213 4.50 -4.66 -0.50
N VAL A 214 3.20 -4.88 -0.36
CA VAL A 214 2.18 -3.84 -0.53
C VAL A 214 1.70 -3.37 0.82
N ILE A 215 1.69 -2.04 1.02
CA ILE A 215 1.13 -1.35 2.19
C ILE A 215 0.09 -0.37 1.64
N ILE A 216 -1.17 -0.56 1.97
CA ILE A 216 -2.27 0.20 1.37
C ILE A 216 -3.26 0.65 2.43
N THR A 217 -3.70 1.91 2.33
CA THR A 217 -4.87 2.37 3.10
C THR A 217 -6.15 2.08 2.32
N LEU A 218 -7.14 1.56 3.01
CA LEU A 218 -8.47 1.30 2.47
C LEU A 218 -9.54 1.94 3.36
N HIS A 219 -10.53 2.59 2.75
CA HIS A 219 -11.71 3.10 3.46
C HIS A 219 -12.69 1.99 3.80
N GLU A 220 -12.88 1.07 2.85
CA GLU A 220 -13.81 -0.04 2.98
C GLU A 220 -13.20 -1.17 3.81
N VAL A 221 -13.58 -1.26 5.07
CA VAL A 221 -13.06 -2.28 6.00
C VAL A 221 -13.34 -3.70 5.49
N ASN A 222 -14.45 -3.90 4.80
CA ASN A 222 -14.81 -5.20 4.22
C ASN A 222 -13.85 -5.61 3.09
N GLN A 223 -13.39 -4.68 2.28
CA GLN A 223 -12.33 -4.94 1.28
C GLN A 223 -11.00 -5.30 1.96
N ALA A 224 -10.65 -4.61 3.05
CA ALA A 224 -9.44 -4.95 3.80
C ALA A 224 -9.49 -6.38 4.35
N ALA A 225 -10.65 -6.87 4.79
CA ALA A 225 -10.82 -8.25 5.24
C ALA A 225 -10.69 -9.28 4.10
N ILE A 226 -11.14 -8.95 2.88
CA ILE A 226 -11.08 -9.85 1.71
C ILE A 226 -9.66 -9.92 1.14
N TYR A 227 -8.99 -8.79 1.00
CA TYR A 227 -7.72 -8.71 0.24
C TYR A 227 -6.49 -8.68 1.13
N GLY A 228 -6.58 -8.18 2.38
CA GLY A 228 -5.46 -8.07 3.30
C GLY A 228 -4.98 -9.44 3.82
N GLU A 229 -3.67 -9.66 3.79
CA GLU A 229 -3.05 -10.77 4.54
C GLU A 229 -2.79 -10.33 5.98
N ASN A 230 -2.36 -9.09 6.14
CA ASN A 230 -2.16 -8.43 7.42
C ASN A 230 -3.00 -7.16 7.48
N LEU A 231 -3.58 -6.90 8.63
CA LEU A 231 -4.32 -5.68 8.92
C LEU A 231 -3.61 -4.90 10.03
N ILE A 232 -3.66 -3.58 9.93
CA ILE A 232 -3.25 -2.65 10.97
C ILE A 232 -4.42 -1.73 11.20
N LEU A 233 -5.00 -1.78 12.39
CA LEU A 233 -6.09 -0.89 12.80
C LEU A 233 -5.53 0.27 13.62
N LEU A 234 -5.66 1.48 13.09
CA LEU A 234 -5.14 2.71 13.67
C LEU A 234 -6.29 3.57 14.23
N LYS A 235 -6.17 4.04 15.45
CA LYS A 235 -7.06 5.04 16.09
C LYS A 235 -6.23 6.08 16.81
N GLU A 236 -6.52 7.37 16.59
CA GLU A 236 -5.88 8.50 17.30
C GLU A 236 -4.34 8.42 17.39
N GLY A 237 -3.71 8.00 16.29
CA GLY A 237 -2.25 7.87 16.22
C GLY A 237 -1.67 6.64 16.91
N LYS A 238 -2.49 5.71 17.41
CA LYS A 238 -2.06 4.45 18.05
C LYS A 238 -2.48 3.24 17.24
N ILE A 239 -1.67 2.19 17.29
CA ILE A 239 -2.06 0.88 16.77
C ILE A 239 -3.00 0.26 17.81
N LEU A 240 -4.29 0.14 17.44
CA LEU A 240 -5.27 -0.52 18.28
C LEU A 240 -5.13 -2.05 18.20
N SER A 241 -4.92 -2.56 16.99
CA SER A 241 -4.70 -3.99 16.75
C SER A 241 -3.91 -4.20 15.46
N THR A 242 -3.11 -5.27 15.39
CA THR A 242 -2.37 -5.66 14.20
C THR A 242 -2.26 -7.18 14.12
N GLY A 243 -2.30 -7.74 12.92
CA GLY A 243 -2.22 -9.18 12.68
C GLY A 243 -3.02 -9.61 11.47
N ASP A 244 -3.43 -10.87 11.46
CA ASP A 244 -4.32 -11.39 10.44
C ASP A 244 -5.77 -10.87 10.59
N VAL A 245 -6.60 -11.19 9.61
CA VAL A 245 -8.01 -10.74 9.62
C VAL A 245 -8.75 -11.21 10.87
N LYS A 246 -8.50 -12.42 11.37
CA LYS A 246 -9.20 -12.97 12.54
C LYS A 246 -8.82 -12.21 13.82
N THR A 247 -7.59 -11.78 13.92
CA THR A 247 -7.08 -11.02 15.08
C THR A 247 -7.60 -9.60 15.10
N VAL A 248 -7.62 -8.92 13.95
CA VAL A 248 -7.92 -7.50 13.86
C VAL A 248 -9.41 -7.23 13.67
N PHE A 249 -10.09 -8.04 12.85
CA PHE A 249 -11.47 -7.84 12.44
C PHE A 249 -12.47 -8.42 13.45
N THR A 250 -12.39 -7.96 14.68
CA THR A 250 -13.28 -8.34 15.78
C THR A 250 -14.28 -7.23 16.08
N LYS A 251 -15.42 -7.60 16.69
CA LYS A 251 -16.46 -6.64 17.10
C LYS A 251 -15.86 -5.57 18.00
N GLU A 252 -15.15 -5.97 19.05
CA GLU A 252 -14.53 -5.07 20.01
C GLU A 252 -13.59 -4.05 19.35
N ASN A 253 -12.69 -4.52 18.49
CA ASN A 253 -11.72 -3.67 17.80
C ASN A 253 -12.39 -2.65 16.88
N LEU A 254 -13.36 -3.11 16.05
CA LEU A 254 -13.99 -2.23 15.07
C LEU A 254 -14.96 -1.23 15.73
N GLU A 255 -15.76 -1.65 16.70
CA GLU A 255 -16.64 -0.74 17.45
C GLU A 255 -15.83 0.29 18.23
N ASN A 256 -14.71 -0.13 18.86
CA ASN A 256 -13.81 0.82 19.50
C ASN A 256 -13.23 1.80 18.50
N ALA A 257 -12.73 1.32 17.33
CA ALA A 257 -12.07 2.19 16.35
C ALA A 257 -13.01 3.19 15.71
N TYR A 258 -14.20 2.75 15.29
CA TYR A 258 -15.15 3.56 14.49
C TYR A 258 -16.26 4.18 15.30
N GLU A 259 -16.37 3.87 16.60
CA GLU A 259 -17.40 4.39 17.53
C GLU A 259 -18.83 4.14 17.00
N THR A 260 -19.04 2.98 16.40
CA THR A 260 -20.27 2.57 15.73
C THR A 260 -20.56 1.11 16.06
N ASP A 261 -21.82 0.77 16.35
CA ASP A 261 -22.25 -0.63 16.53
C ASP A 261 -22.26 -1.34 15.17
N PHE A 262 -21.68 -2.54 15.12
CA PHE A 262 -21.57 -3.34 13.91
C PHE A 262 -22.30 -4.66 14.02
N GLY A 263 -23.05 -5.02 12.96
CA GLY A 263 -23.46 -6.37 12.69
C GLY A 263 -22.34 -7.13 11.96
N PHE A 264 -22.16 -8.42 12.33
CA PHE A 264 -21.14 -9.29 11.71
C PHE A 264 -21.81 -10.42 10.95
N PHE A 265 -21.23 -10.75 9.79
CA PHE A 265 -21.57 -11.96 9.04
C PHE A 265 -20.31 -12.51 8.35
N GLN A 266 -20.35 -13.77 7.92
CA GLN A 266 -19.26 -14.37 7.19
C GLN A 266 -19.50 -14.23 5.69
N HIS A 267 -18.50 -13.77 4.94
CA HIS A 267 -18.58 -13.71 3.49
C HIS A 267 -18.73 -15.14 2.92
N PRO A 268 -19.74 -15.41 2.06
CA PRO A 268 -20.04 -16.77 1.62
C PRO A 268 -18.93 -17.43 0.79
N GLU A 269 -18.17 -16.64 0.01
CA GLU A 269 -17.10 -17.14 -0.87
C GLU A 269 -15.71 -17.07 -0.23
N PHE A 270 -15.37 -15.93 0.38
CA PHE A 270 -14.02 -15.70 0.93
C PHE A 270 -13.85 -16.24 2.34
N LEU A 271 -14.93 -16.62 3.01
CA LEU A 271 -14.96 -17.15 4.39
C LEU A 271 -14.24 -16.24 5.39
N VAL A 272 -14.28 -14.93 5.16
CA VAL A 272 -13.76 -13.89 6.05
C VAL A 272 -14.91 -13.12 6.71
N PRO A 273 -14.71 -12.55 7.91
CA PRO A 273 -15.73 -11.72 8.55
C PRO A 273 -15.98 -10.45 7.73
N GLN A 274 -17.24 -10.05 7.69
CA GLN A 274 -17.71 -8.80 7.09
C GLN A 274 -18.58 -8.07 8.11
N VAL A 275 -18.70 -6.75 7.95
CA VAL A 275 -19.47 -5.91 8.85
C VAL A 275 -20.43 -4.98 8.10
N PHE A 276 -21.49 -4.59 8.80
CA PHE A 276 -22.39 -3.50 8.41
C PHE A 276 -22.75 -2.66 9.64
N PRO A 277 -22.87 -1.32 9.52
CA PRO A 277 -23.34 -0.47 10.60
C PRO A 277 -24.78 -0.85 11.01
N ARG A 278 -25.08 -0.78 12.30
CA ARG A 278 -26.42 -0.98 12.87
C ARG A 278 -27.07 0.33 13.25
#